data_f64cf4b902733a8963feeb5a4c419887
#
_entry.id   f64cf4b902733a8963feeb5a4c419887
#
_cell.length_a   1.000
_cell.length_b   1.000
_cell.length_c   1.000
_cell.angle_alpha   90.00
_cell.angle_beta   90.00
_cell.angle_gamma   90.00
#
_symmetry.space_group_name_H-M   'P 1'
#
loop_
_entity.id
_entity.type
_entity.pdbx_description
1 polymer ?
#
loop_
_entity_poly.entity_id
_entity_poly.type
_entity_poly.pdbx_seq_one_letter_code
_entity_poly.pdbx_strand_id
1 'polypeptide(L)'
;MNYFHNAKVVATMWPSLDKETVLSKVINNIDTFRINLSHGDEETKKKYINMIVKLDSSKTIMLDTRGPEVRTRNKEELILKKGQEVPIEHAEFFKDDYETLYIDYALTHEIPEGTIIDIDNGTILIEVKNKKGKLVGKVKKEGLVLINRHIDFEWYIPELPYLGEKDKRHIVWGIEHKVNAISVSYIKNASNVAEIRDFLRTVEGEHIRVIAKIETADALKNLKEVIEAADGIIINWKKLLILTDEKKATKVVEDAIKWCHTIGKPIIRNTDLDVSSKKLAKAQAEVIREKISLGIDAFMLTKDTAVAEEPIENIYKLYEIINEEGISTTTNYSLKNVNIHDTDIISDYITYNAYRTSKEIPIKAIICPTESGYTAARLSALKPDVPIIAFTKNDTAYRYLNFMRGVKWYKIADTFEYTNIKQIGKEIIRILFKGNISLDDKILIVHSSLEQNISGMINGMELYKFKDI
;
A
#
# COMPACT_ATOMS: atom_id res chain seq x y z
N MET A 1 -21.22 16.29 6.19
CA MET A 1 -20.16 15.56 5.51
C MET A 1 -20.04 14.20 6.16
N ASN A 2 -20.28 13.11 5.41
CA ASN A 2 -20.23 11.74 5.94
C ASN A 2 -18.77 11.27 5.91
N TYR A 3 -18.05 11.37 7.02
CA TYR A 3 -16.62 11.05 7.14
C TYR A 3 -16.31 9.54 7.31
N PHE A 4 -17.27 8.61 7.02
CA PHE A 4 -17.23 7.31 7.70
C PHE A 4 -17.00 6.09 6.83
N HIS A 5 -17.10 6.22 5.52
CA HIS A 5 -17.09 5.04 4.65
C HIS A 5 -15.95 5.06 3.64
N ASN A 6 -14.92 5.81 3.95
CA ASN A 6 -13.99 6.25 2.95
C ASN A 6 -12.82 5.30 2.81
N ALA A 7 -12.44 5.05 1.56
CA ALA A 7 -11.14 4.52 1.24
C ALA A 7 -10.05 5.41 1.87
N LYS A 8 -8.86 4.86 2.07
CA LYS A 8 -7.74 5.53 2.70
C LYS A 8 -6.86 6.22 1.67
N VAL A 9 -6.14 7.23 2.11
CA VAL A 9 -5.17 7.96 1.27
C VAL A 9 -3.75 7.57 1.67
N VAL A 10 -2.99 7.06 0.71
CA VAL A 10 -1.55 6.83 0.83
C VAL A 10 -0.83 7.87 -0.03
N ALA A 11 -0.02 8.72 0.58
CA ALA A 11 0.75 9.74 -0.15
C ALA A 11 2.24 9.41 -0.14
N THR A 12 2.90 9.54 -1.29
CA THR A 12 4.35 9.42 -1.36
C THR A 12 5.00 10.73 -0.89
N MET A 13 5.96 10.63 0.03
CA MET A 13 6.80 11.77 0.41
C MET A 13 7.73 12.15 -0.74
N TRP A 14 7.74 13.42 -1.06
CA TRP A 14 8.47 13.99 -2.18
C TRP A 14 8.94 15.42 -1.85
N PRO A 15 9.91 16.01 -2.56
CA PRO A 15 10.36 17.38 -2.31
C PRO A 15 9.27 18.44 -2.23
N SER A 16 8.14 18.23 -2.94
CA SER A 16 7.00 19.16 -2.85
C SER A 16 6.30 19.17 -1.49
N LEU A 17 6.44 18.10 -0.69
CA LEU A 17 5.88 17.97 0.67
C LEU A 17 6.96 18.10 1.77
N ASP A 18 8.19 18.47 1.43
CA ASP A 18 9.34 18.42 2.34
C ASP A 18 9.44 19.62 3.32
N LYS A 19 8.45 20.53 3.29
CA LYS A 19 8.32 21.66 4.20
C LYS A 19 7.20 21.41 5.20
N GLU A 20 7.49 21.60 6.49
CA GLU A 20 6.52 21.41 7.57
C GLU A 20 5.24 22.24 7.36
N THR A 21 5.39 23.48 6.89
CA THR A 21 4.29 24.40 6.58
C THR A 21 3.40 23.91 5.42
N VAL A 22 3.93 23.10 4.55
CA VAL A 22 3.20 22.47 3.43
C VAL A 22 2.52 21.20 3.91
N LEU A 23 3.28 20.32 4.56
CA LEU A 23 2.78 19.03 5.05
C LEU A 23 1.65 19.22 6.07
N SER A 24 1.74 20.21 6.97
CA SER A 24 0.72 20.51 7.97
C SER A 24 -0.65 20.83 7.37
N LYS A 25 -0.71 21.33 6.13
CA LYS A 25 -1.98 21.62 5.45
C LYS A 25 -2.73 20.36 5.05
N VAL A 26 -2.01 19.30 4.67
CA VAL A 26 -2.58 18.07 4.11
C VAL A 26 -2.50 16.84 5.02
N ILE A 27 -1.80 16.92 6.14
CA ILE A 27 -1.55 15.76 7.03
C ILE A 27 -2.84 15.08 7.47
N ASN A 28 -3.92 15.83 7.71
CA ASN A 28 -5.22 15.29 8.11
C ASN A 28 -5.97 14.56 6.99
N ASN A 29 -5.54 14.72 5.73
CA ASN A 29 -6.12 14.10 4.55
C ASN A 29 -5.37 12.83 4.11
N ILE A 30 -4.31 12.49 4.81
CA ILE A 30 -3.43 11.35 4.51
C ILE A 30 -3.48 10.38 5.67
N ASP A 31 -3.69 9.09 5.41
CA ASP A 31 -3.67 8.03 6.41
C ASP A 31 -2.29 7.39 6.54
N THR A 32 -1.61 7.20 5.40
CA THR A 32 -0.30 6.54 5.33
C THR A 32 0.66 7.33 4.44
N PHE A 33 1.89 7.48 4.88
CA PHE A 33 2.99 8.06 4.12
C PHE A 33 3.89 6.97 3.56
N ARG A 34 4.09 6.99 2.23
CA ARG A 34 5.05 6.12 1.56
C ARG A 34 6.37 6.85 1.35
N ILE A 35 7.48 6.22 1.74
CA ILE A 35 8.84 6.69 1.49
C ILE A 35 9.52 5.73 0.52
N ASN A 36 9.84 6.22 -0.68
CA ASN A 36 10.48 5.40 -1.70
C ASN A 36 11.99 5.31 -1.46
N LEU A 37 12.48 4.09 -1.20
CA LEU A 37 13.88 3.80 -0.94
C LEU A 37 14.79 3.90 -2.17
N SER A 38 14.22 3.90 -3.36
CA SER A 38 14.97 4.06 -4.61
C SER A 38 15.45 5.50 -4.87
N HIS A 39 14.92 6.49 -4.13
CA HIS A 39 15.21 7.91 -4.34
C HIS A 39 15.64 8.61 -3.04
N GLY A 40 16.45 9.66 -3.20
CA GLY A 40 16.99 10.45 -2.08
C GLY A 40 17.99 9.68 -1.21
N ASP A 41 18.68 10.39 -0.35
CA ASP A 41 19.59 9.84 0.64
C ASP A 41 18.87 9.48 1.95
N GLU A 42 19.58 8.88 2.89
CA GLU A 42 19.02 8.48 4.19
C GLU A 42 18.66 9.69 5.06
N GLU A 43 19.42 10.78 5.01
CA GLU A 43 19.14 12.00 5.76
C GLU A 43 17.83 12.65 5.33
N THR A 44 17.57 12.72 4.03
CA THR A 44 16.29 13.20 3.49
C THR A 44 15.12 12.33 3.97
N LYS A 45 15.27 11.01 3.91
CA LYS A 45 14.23 10.08 4.36
C LYS A 45 13.96 10.19 5.86
N LYS A 46 15.03 10.33 6.67
CA LYS A 46 14.94 10.57 8.12
C LYS A 46 14.24 11.89 8.43
N LYS A 47 14.56 12.96 7.69
CA LYS A 47 13.86 14.26 7.78
C LYS A 47 12.35 14.06 7.55
N TYR A 48 11.96 13.30 6.53
CA TYR A 48 10.54 13.02 6.25
C TYR A 48 9.86 12.29 7.40
N ILE A 49 10.46 11.22 7.92
CA ILE A 49 9.91 10.48 9.07
C ILE A 49 9.73 11.40 10.27
N ASN A 50 10.77 12.16 10.65
CA ASN A 50 10.72 13.06 11.79
C ASN A 50 9.63 14.13 11.65
N MET A 51 9.44 14.67 10.44
CA MET A 51 8.44 15.68 10.16
C MET A 51 7.02 15.12 10.27
N ILE A 52 6.78 13.92 9.73
CA ILE A 52 5.49 13.23 9.85
C ILE A 52 5.17 12.94 11.31
N VAL A 53 6.10 12.33 12.04
CA VAL A 53 5.91 11.96 13.46
C VAL A 53 5.69 13.20 14.33
N LYS A 54 6.39 14.30 14.06
CA LYS A 54 6.22 15.58 14.76
C LYS A 54 4.84 16.17 14.56
N LEU A 55 4.31 16.13 13.34
CA LEU A 55 3.01 16.70 13.00
C LEU A 55 1.85 15.80 13.45
N ASP A 56 1.97 14.49 13.24
CA ASP A 56 0.98 13.50 13.67
C ASP A 56 1.61 12.10 13.78
N SER A 57 1.97 11.72 15.00
CA SER A 57 2.57 10.41 15.29
C SER A 57 1.64 9.22 15.05
N SER A 58 0.37 9.44 14.79
CA SER A 58 -0.62 8.40 14.51
C SER A 58 -0.60 7.90 13.06
N LYS A 59 0.05 8.62 12.17
CA LYS A 59 0.16 8.25 10.75
C LYS A 59 1.03 7.02 10.56
N THR A 60 0.66 6.20 9.59
CA THR A 60 1.47 5.04 9.21
C THR A 60 2.58 5.46 8.27
N ILE A 61 3.77 4.97 8.50
CA ILE A 61 4.93 5.16 7.62
C ILE A 61 5.25 3.82 6.97
N MET A 62 5.21 3.79 5.64
CA MET A 62 5.48 2.63 4.81
C MET A 62 6.73 2.89 3.95
N LEU A 63 7.76 2.07 4.11
CA LEU A 63 8.91 2.08 3.19
C LEU A 63 8.58 1.25 1.95
N ASP A 64 8.98 1.76 0.79
CA ASP A 64 8.86 1.02 -0.46
C ASP A 64 10.23 0.53 -0.90
N THR A 65 10.45 -0.80 -0.82
CA THR A 65 11.73 -1.42 -1.13
C THR A 65 12.03 -1.30 -2.63
N ARG A 66 13.32 -1.37 -2.94
CA ARG A 66 13.77 -1.35 -4.32
C ARG A 66 13.43 -2.65 -5.03
N GLY A 67 13.63 -3.80 -4.34
CA GLY A 67 13.51 -5.14 -4.92
C GLY A 67 14.71 -5.52 -5.83
N PRO A 68 14.64 -6.69 -6.48
CA PRO A 68 15.69 -7.23 -7.34
C PRO A 68 15.71 -6.55 -8.72
N GLU A 69 16.08 -5.29 -8.75
CA GLU A 69 16.21 -4.51 -10.00
C GLU A 69 17.65 -4.09 -10.28
N VAL A 70 17.97 -3.99 -11.56
CA VAL A 70 19.23 -3.45 -12.03
C VAL A 70 19.09 -1.95 -12.32
N ARG A 71 20.10 -1.16 -11.96
CA ARG A 71 20.13 0.29 -12.19
C ARG A 71 21.44 0.78 -12.72
N THR A 72 21.39 1.92 -13.42
CA THR A 72 22.60 2.64 -13.85
C THR A 72 23.40 3.16 -12.65
N ARG A 73 24.74 3.20 -12.81
CA ARG A 73 25.70 3.65 -11.79
C ARG A 73 26.63 4.77 -12.27
N ASN A 74 26.22 5.50 -13.29
CA ASN A 74 26.91 6.70 -13.70
C ASN A 74 26.59 7.84 -12.68
N LYS A 75 27.61 8.57 -12.25
CA LYS A 75 27.50 9.70 -11.33
C LYS A 75 26.92 10.93 -12.01
N GLU A 76 27.23 11.10 -13.30
CA GLU A 76 26.75 12.15 -14.15
C GLU A 76 25.85 11.62 -15.25
N GLU A 77 25.15 12.49 -15.92
CA GLU A 77 24.29 12.16 -17.04
C GLU A 77 25.11 11.69 -18.25
N LEU A 78 24.74 10.57 -18.87
CA LEU A 78 25.42 10.00 -20.03
C LEU A 78 24.55 10.20 -21.29
N ILE A 79 25.08 10.94 -22.28
CA ILE A 79 24.40 11.15 -23.54
C ILE A 79 24.75 10.00 -24.51
N LEU A 80 23.73 9.26 -24.93
CA LEU A 80 23.87 8.15 -25.87
C LEU A 80 23.23 8.50 -27.21
N LYS A 81 24.00 8.39 -28.30
CA LYS A 81 23.55 8.68 -29.68
C LYS A 81 23.21 7.39 -30.43
N LYS A 82 22.17 7.40 -31.24
CA LYS A 82 21.78 6.24 -32.05
C LYS A 82 22.94 5.72 -32.92
N GLY A 83 23.18 4.41 -32.84
CA GLY A 83 24.28 3.73 -33.53
C GLY A 83 25.62 3.77 -32.79
N GLN A 84 25.76 4.57 -31.72
CA GLN A 84 26.95 4.60 -30.88
C GLN A 84 27.16 3.24 -30.24
N GLU A 85 28.42 2.88 -30.04
CA GLU A 85 28.82 1.77 -29.17
C GLU A 85 29.29 2.30 -27.84
N VAL A 86 28.80 1.71 -26.76
CA VAL A 86 29.13 2.08 -25.38
C VAL A 86 29.57 0.83 -24.62
N PRO A 87 30.73 0.82 -23.92
CA PRO A 87 31.09 -0.25 -23.03
C PRO A 87 30.04 -0.38 -21.89
N ILE A 88 29.74 -1.63 -21.45
CA ILE A 88 28.84 -1.89 -20.35
C ILE A 88 29.63 -2.63 -19.28
N GLU A 89 29.73 -2.05 -18.08
CA GLU A 89 30.50 -2.59 -16.98
C GLU A 89 29.70 -2.62 -15.66
N HIS A 90 30.06 -3.55 -14.80
CA HIS A 90 29.50 -3.58 -13.44
C HIS A 90 30.13 -2.48 -12.56
N ALA A 91 29.29 -1.85 -11.76
CA ALA A 91 29.75 -0.98 -10.68
C ALA A 91 28.80 -1.03 -9.48
N GLU A 92 29.34 -1.30 -8.29
CA GLU A 92 28.58 -1.22 -7.03
C GLU A 92 28.30 0.23 -6.64
N PHE A 93 29.27 1.13 -6.82
CA PHE A 93 29.19 2.55 -6.52
C PHE A 93 29.15 3.39 -7.78
N PHE A 94 28.65 4.61 -7.66
CA PHE A 94 28.61 5.56 -8.77
C PHE A 94 30.03 5.85 -9.31
N LYS A 95 30.14 5.81 -10.65
CA LYS A 95 31.37 6.08 -11.38
C LYS A 95 31.29 7.42 -12.11
N ASP A 96 32.39 8.15 -12.06
CA ASP A 96 32.57 9.42 -12.73
C ASP A 96 33.26 9.16 -14.07
N ASP A 97 32.45 8.75 -15.07
CA ASP A 97 32.90 8.38 -16.41
C ASP A 97 31.75 8.62 -17.40
N TYR A 98 32.05 9.26 -18.51
CA TYR A 98 31.08 9.68 -19.53
C TYR A 98 31.11 8.79 -20.80
N GLU A 99 31.95 7.75 -20.83
CA GLU A 99 32.12 6.88 -21.99
C GLU A 99 31.58 5.46 -21.75
N THR A 100 31.41 5.04 -20.51
CA THR A 100 30.96 3.70 -20.09
C THR A 100 29.59 3.75 -19.43
N LEU A 101 28.71 2.85 -19.81
CA LEU A 101 27.46 2.62 -19.08
C LEU A 101 27.73 1.67 -17.91
N TYR A 102 27.69 2.18 -16.71
CA TYR A 102 27.80 1.38 -15.50
C TYR A 102 26.45 0.90 -15.00
N ILE A 103 26.39 -0.38 -14.66
CA ILE A 103 25.18 -1.01 -14.11
C ILE A 103 25.52 -1.81 -12.83
N ASP A 104 24.58 -1.91 -11.88
CA ASP A 104 24.79 -2.62 -10.62
C ASP A 104 24.48 -4.12 -10.68
N TYR A 105 24.66 -4.73 -11.84
CA TYR A 105 24.54 -6.17 -12.04
C TYR A 105 25.92 -6.81 -12.15
N ALA A 106 26.30 -7.62 -11.15
CA ALA A 106 27.65 -8.18 -11.06
C ALA A 106 27.96 -9.19 -12.18
N LEU A 107 26.95 -9.92 -12.66
CA LEU A 107 27.09 -10.95 -13.68
C LEU A 107 26.87 -10.37 -15.10
N THR A 108 27.43 -9.20 -15.39
CA THR A 108 27.27 -8.55 -16.71
C THR A 108 27.73 -9.45 -17.86
N HIS A 109 28.75 -10.29 -17.63
CA HIS A 109 29.27 -11.24 -18.64
C HIS A 109 28.30 -12.36 -19.01
N GLU A 110 27.25 -12.59 -18.22
CA GLU A 110 26.20 -13.58 -18.50
C GLU A 110 25.07 -13.04 -19.36
N ILE A 111 25.02 -11.73 -19.58
CA ILE A 111 23.98 -11.13 -20.42
C ILE A 111 24.18 -11.57 -21.87
N PRO A 112 23.23 -12.31 -22.48
CA PRO A 112 23.40 -12.85 -23.81
C PRO A 112 23.54 -11.76 -24.88
N GLU A 113 24.35 -12.04 -25.93
CA GLU A 113 24.38 -11.17 -27.09
C GLU A 113 23.01 -11.11 -27.77
N GLY A 114 22.60 -9.90 -28.18
CA GLY A 114 21.30 -9.62 -28.76
C GLY A 114 20.24 -9.20 -27.75
N THR A 115 20.51 -9.34 -26.44
CA THR A 115 19.61 -8.81 -25.38
C THR A 115 19.42 -7.30 -25.56
N ILE A 116 18.20 -6.82 -25.45
CA ILE A 116 17.92 -5.39 -25.39
C ILE A 116 17.90 -4.93 -23.94
N ILE A 117 18.77 -3.99 -23.62
CA ILE A 117 18.75 -3.25 -22.36
C ILE A 117 17.82 -2.05 -22.58
N ASP A 118 16.72 -2.03 -21.82
CA ASP A 118 15.77 -0.93 -21.79
C ASP A 118 16.05 -0.07 -20.55
N ILE A 119 16.39 1.19 -20.76
CA ILE A 119 16.61 2.15 -19.68
C ILE A 119 15.41 3.10 -19.59
N ASP A 120 14.82 3.15 -18.40
CA ASP A 120 13.73 4.08 -18.03
C ASP A 120 12.47 3.88 -18.88
N ASN A 121 12.00 2.62 -19.00
CA ASN A 121 10.76 2.19 -19.66
C ASN A 121 10.68 2.62 -21.16
N GLY A 122 11.63 2.19 -21.94
CA GLY A 122 11.69 2.44 -23.38
C GLY A 122 12.20 3.84 -23.76
N THR A 123 12.76 4.58 -22.81
CA THR A 123 13.37 5.89 -23.13
C THR A 123 14.64 5.70 -23.93
N ILE A 124 15.49 4.75 -23.57
CA ILE A 124 16.73 4.41 -24.26
C ILE A 124 16.78 2.89 -24.45
N LEU A 125 17.13 2.45 -25.65
CA LEU A 125 17.27 1.03 -25.99
C LEU A 125 18.68 0.74 -26.51
N ILE A 126 19.31 -0.31 -25.93
CA ILE A 126 20.69 -0.70 -26.24
C ILE A 126 20.72 -2.20 -26.49
N GLU A 127 21.19 -2.61 -27.68
CA GLU A 127 21.43 -4.02 -28.01
C GLU A 127 22.81 -4.45 -27.53
N VAL A 128 22.83 -5.49 -26.71
CA VAL A 128 24.06 -6.08 -26.18
C VAL A 128 24.83 -6.81 -27.25
N LYS A 129 26.15 -6.59 -27.29
CA LYS A 129 27.12 -7.28 -28.13
C LYS A 129 28.32 -7.74 -27.32
N ASN A 130 28.89 -8.87 -27.69
CA ASN A 130 30.12 -9.36 -27.08
C ASN A 130 31.31 -9.09 -28.02
N LYS A 131 32.21 -8.25 -27.59
CA LYS A 131 33.45 -7.95 -28.34
C LYS A 131 34.68 -8.43 -27.59
N LYS A 132 35.26 -9.57 -28.02
CA LYS A 132 36.47 -10.12 -27.39
C LYS A 132 36.36 -10.32 -25.88
N GLY A 133 35.19 -10.80 -25.40
CA GLY A 133 34.92 -11.04 -23.97
C GLY A 133 34.50 -9.81 -23.18
N LYS A 134 34.35 -8.65 -23.82
CA LYS A 134 33.82 -7.43 -23.22
C LYS A 134 32.38 -7.17 -23.69
N LEU A 135 31.53 -6.78 -22.76
CA LEU A 135 30.17 -6.39 -23.07
C LEU A 135 30.14 -4.97 -23.63
N VAL A 136 29.53 -4.81 -24.80
CA VAL A 136 29.38 -3.52 -25.50
C VAL A 136 27.93 -3.37 -25.89
N GLY A 137 27.35 -2.21 -25.62
CA GLY A 137 26.02 -1.86 -26.07
C GLY A 137 26.00 -1.11 -27.38
N LYS A 138 25.16 -1.52 -28.34
CA LYS A 138 24.84 -0.73 -29.53
C LYS A 138 23.55 0.02 -29.35
N VAL A 139 23.59 1.33 -29.26
CA VAL A 139 22.42 2.19 -29.03
C VAL A 139 21.44 2.09 -30.21
N LYS A 140 20.23 1.60 -29.93
CA LYS A 140 19.12 1.51 -30.89
C LYS A 140 18.21 2.73 -30.84
N LYS A 141 17.95 3.23 -29.64
CA LYS A 141 17.20 4.45 -29.40
C LYS A 141 18.04 5.36 -28.51
N GLU A 142 18.30 6.55 -29.00
CA GLU A 142 19.12 7.56 -28.34
C GLU A 142 18.40 8.25 -27.20
N GLY A 143 19.15 8.80 -26.26
CA GLY A 143 18.62 9.57 -25.14
C GLY A 143 19.66 9.95 -24.10
N LEU A 144 19.19 10.61 -23.06
CA LEU A 144 19.98 11.01 -21.91
C LEU A 144 19.76 10.01 -20.76
N VAL A 145 20.79 9.24 -20.43
CA VAL A 145 20.79 8.36 -19.25
C VAL A 145 20.96 9.24 -18.02
N LEU A 146 19.88 9.44 -17.30
CA LEU A 146 19.91 10.16 -16.03
C LEU A 146 20.47 9.26 -14.92
N ILE A 147 20.81 9.86 -13.77
CA ILE A 147 21.43 9.16 -12.63
C ILE A 147 20.45 8.12 -12.04
N ASN A 148 20.97 6.93 -11.70
CA ASN A 148 20.28 5.87 -10.98
C ASN A 148 18.97 5.37 -11.65
N ARG A 149 19.00 5.19 -12.98
CA ARG A 149 17.83 4.76 -13.75
C ARG A 149 17.64 3.25 -13.70
N HIS A 150 16.38 2.85 -13.71
CA HIS A 150 15.96 1.46 -13.82
C HIS A 150 16.33 0.89 -15.17
N ILE A 151 16.71 -0.39 -15.17
CA ILE A 151 17.06 -1.18 -16.34
C ILE A 151 16.21 -2.43 -16.38
N ASP A 152 15.48 -2.62 -17.48
CA ASP A 152 14.86 -3.88 -17.84
C ASP A 152 15.68 -4.56 -18.96
N PHE A 153 15.59 -5.88 -19.05
CA PHE A 153 16.22 -6.68 -20.10
C PHE A 153 15.14 -7.42 -20.87
N GLU A 154 15.09 -7.23 -22.20
CA GLU A 154 14.24 -8.06 -23.03
C GLU A 154 14.91 -9.43 -23.24
N TRP A 155 14.13 -10.49 -23.04
CA TRP A 155 14.55 -11.89 -23.24
C TRP A 155 15.60 -12.42 -22.25
N TYR A 156 16.05 -11.65 -21.29
CA TYR A 156 16.99 -12.07 -20.26
C TYR A 156 16.46 -11.69 -18.86
N ILE A 157 16.51 -12.63 -17.94
CA ILE A 157 16.11 -12.39 -16.57
C ILE A 157 17.39 -12.48 -15.70
N PRO A 158 17.87 -11.35 -15.15
CA PRO A 158 19.02 -11.36 -14.28
C PRO A 158 18.80 -12.27 -13.04
N GLU A 159 19.75 -13.12 -12.73
CA GLU A 159 19.75 -13.88 -11.48
C GLU A 159 20.11 -12.96 -10.33
N LEU A 160 19.11 -12.45 -9.65
CA LEU A 160 19.24 -11.61 -8.46
C LEU A 160 18.56 -12.29 -7.28
N PRO A 161 19.19 -12.30 -6.09
CA PRO A 161 18.51 -12.71 -4.87
C PRO A 161 17.32 -11.77 -4.66
N TYR A 162 16.17 -12.33 -4.26
CA TYR A 162 14.96 -11.50 -4.10
C TYR A 162 15.19 -10.42 -3.04
N LEU A 163 15.70 -10.81 -1.87
CA LEU A 163 16.07 -9.87 -0.82
C LEU A 163 17.58 -9.57 -0.86
N GLY A 164 17.94 -8.55 -1.67
CA GLY A 164 19.34 -8.12 -1.78
C GLY A 164 19.85 -7.38 -0.53
N GLU A 165 21.18 -7.34 -0.35
CA GLU A 165 21.82 -6.71 0.81
C GLU A 165 21.44 -5.24 1.02
N LYS A 166 21.13 -4.53 -0.05
CA LYS A 166 20.68 -3.15 0.03
C LYS A 166 19.30 -3.04 0.65
N ASP A 167 18.36 -3.89 0.25
CA ASP A 167 17.02 -3.91 0.84
C ASP A 167 17.08 -4.36 2.31
N LYS A 168 17.93 -5.33 2.65
CA LYS A 168 18.17 -5.72 4.05
C LYS A 168 18.64 -4.54 4.90
N ARG A 169 19.64 -3.78 4.44
CA ARG A 169 20.11 -2.57 5.14
C ARG A 169 18.99 -1.53 5.29
N HIS A 170 18.20 -1.31 4.24
CA HIS A 170 17.08 -0.38 4.28
C HIS A 170 15.96 -0.82 5.24
N ILE A 171 15.69 -2.12 5.34
CA ILE A 171 14.72 -2.67 6.29
C ILE A 171 15.19 -2.44 7.72
N VAL A 172 16.46 -2.76 8.03
CA VAL A 172 17.05 -2.50 9.35
C VAL A 172 16.98 -1.02 9.69
N TRP A 173 17.41 -0.16 8.77
CA TRP A 173 17.30 1.29 8.92
C TRP A 173 15.86 1.74 9.19
N GLY A 174 14.89 1.14 8.52
CA GLY A 174 13.47 1.41 8.73
C GLY A 174 13.00 1.04 10.14
N ILE A 175 13.42 -0.13 10.64
CA ILE A 175 13.10 -0.58 12.01
C ILE A 175 13.66 0.39 13.04
N GLU A 176 14.91 0.81 12.91
CA GLU A 176 15.56 1.83 13.77
C GLU A 176 14.80 3.15 13.79
N HIS A 177 14.16 3.51 12.67
CA HIS A 177 13.35 4.73 12.53
C HIS A 177 11.85 4.50 12.76
N LYS A 178 11.47 3.34 13.35
CA LYS A 178 10.10 3.02 13.79
C LYS A 178 9.05 3.11 12.68
N VAL A 179 9.41 2.68 11.47
CA VAL A 179 8.43 2.52 10.38
C VAL A 179 7.46 1.39 10.72
N ASN A 180 6.31 1.36 10.05
CA ASN A 180 5.20 0.49 10.44
C ASN A 180 4.90 -0.59 9.39
N ALA A 181 5.27 -0.32 8.14
CA ALA A 181 5.05 -1.22 7.03
C ALA A 181 6.19 -1.11 6.01
N ILE A 182 6.36 -2.18 5.25
CA ILE A 182 7.19 -2.19 4.04
C ILE A 182 6.32 -2.64 2.86
N SER A 183 6.38 -1.92 1.76
CA SER A 183 5.86 -2.40 0.48
C SER A 183 7.00 -3.02 -0.30
N VAL A 184 6.83 -4.28 -0.71
CA VAL A 184 7.89 -5.09 -1.31
C VAL A 184 7.70 -5.22 -2.80
N SER A 185 8.70 -4.76 -3.55
CA SER A 185 8.68 -4.67 -5.01
C SER A 185 9.04 -6.02 -5.66
N TYR A 186 8.55 -6.24 -6.89
CA TYR A 186 8.88 -7.39 -7.74
C TYR A 186 8.62 -8.76 -7.10
N ILE A 187 7.60 -8.87 -6.24
CA ILE A 187 7.12 -10.15 -5.72
C ILE A 187 6.77 -11.09 -6.88
N LYS A 188 7.15 -12.37 -6.76
CA LYS A 188 6.82 -13.43 -7.72
C LYS A 188 5.84 -14.46 -7.13
N ASN A 189 5.99 -14.79 -5.85
CA ASN A 189 5.23 -15.83 -5.17
C ASN A 189 5.28 -15.66 -3.65
N ALA A 190 4.61 -16.55 -2.91
CA ALA A 190 4.56 -16.53 -1.45
C ALA A 190 5.93 -16.73 -0.79
N SER A 191 6.88 -17.45 -1.42
CA SER A 191 8.20 -17.66 -0.83
C SER A 191 9.01 -16.38 -0.72
N ASN A 192 8.80 -15.41 -1.62
CA ASN A 192 9.42 -14.09 -1.50
C ASN A 192 8.91 -13.33 -0.26
N VAL A 193 7.62 -13.45 0.05
CA VAL A 193 7.05 -12.88 1.29
C VAL A 193 7.61 -13.58 2.52
N ALA A 194 7.74 -14.91 2.46
CA ALA A 194 8.32 -15.70 3.55
C ALA A 194 9.78 -15.29 3.82
N GLU A 195 10.60 -15.12 2.77
CA GLU A 195 11.99 -14.66 2.89
C GLU A 195 12.09 -13.30 3.62
N ILE A 196 11.20 -12.35 3.29
CA ILE A 196 11.13 -11.06 3.99
C ILE A 196 10.75 -11.26 5.47
N ARG A 197 9.74 -12.09 5.76
CA ARG A 197 9.30 -12.34 7.13
C ARG A 197 10.38 -13.04 7.95
N ASP A 198 11.10 -13.98 7.35
CA ASP A 198 12.22 -14.66 8.00
C ASP A 198 13.33 -13.65 8.33
N PHE A 199 13.67 -12.78 7.41
CA PHE A 199 14.62 -11.70 7.67
C PHE A 199 14.14 -10.77 8.79
N LEU A 200 12.88 -10.33 8.76
CA LEU A 200 12.29 -9.47 9.80
C LEU A 200 12.42 -10.11 11.20
N ARG A 201 12.25 -11.45 11.32
CA ARG A 201 12.45 -12.16 12.60
C ARG A 201 13.91 -12.08 13.07
N THR A 202 14.88 -12.10 12.17
CA THR A 202 16.31 -12.01 12.55
C THR A 202 16.72 -10.63 13.07
N VAL A 203 15.90 -9.60 12.81
CA VAL A 203 16.19 -8.20 13.16
C VAL A 203 15.11 -7.57 14.05
N GLU A 204 14.34 -8.42 14.76
CA GLU A 204 13.27 -8.02 15.70
C GLU A 204 12.18 -7.12 15.05
N GLY A 205 11.94 -7.35 13.75
CA GLY A 205 11.02 -6.57 12.91
C GLY A 205 9.65 -7.22 12.67
N GLU A 206 9.23 -8.24 13.44
CA GLU A 206 7.97 -8.96 13.22
C GLU A 206 6.73 -8.07 13.28
N HIS A 207 6.83 -6.93 13.96
CA HIS A 207 5.78 -5.93 14.05
C HIS A 207 5.55 -5.16 12.74
N ILE A 208 6.48 -5.22 11.80
CA ILE A 208 6.39 -4.55 10.49
C ILE A 208 5.41 -5.28 9.58
N ARG A 209 4.46 -4.57 9.00
CA ARG A 209 3.51 -5.12 8.02
C ARG A 209 4.14 -5.23 6.64
N VAL A 210 3.98 -6.37 5.99
CA VAL A 210 4.50 -6.65 4.65
C VAL A 210 3.40 -6.50 3.62
N ILE A 211 3.48 -5.48 2.77
CA ILE A 211 2.51 -5.19 1.71
C ILE A 211 3.13 -5.58 0.35
N ALA A 212 2.56 -6.57 -0.31
CA ALA A 212 3.10 -7.09 -1.56
C ALA A 212 2.67 -6.27 -2.78
N LYS A 213 3.62 -5.87 -3.62
CA LYS A 213 3.31 -5.16 -4.88
C LYS A 213 3.11 -6.16 -6.02
N ILE A 214 1.91 -6.16 -6.60
CA ILE A 214 1.55 -7.01 -7.73
C ILE A 214 1.93 -6.30 -9.02
N GLU A 215 3.13 -6.59 -9.51
CA GLU A 215 3.74 -5.91 -10.65
C GLU A 215 4.62 -6.82 -11.54
N THR A 216 4.54 -8.14 -11.36
CA THR A 216 5.24 -9.14 -12.17
C THR A 216 4.26 -10.16 -12.74
N ALA A 217 4.62 -10.77 -13.88
CA ALA A 217 3.79 -11.83 -14.49
C ALA A 217 3.63 -13.05 -13.57
N ASP A 218 4.64 -13.37 -12.78
CA ASP A 218 4.59 -14.48 -11.84
C ASP A 218 3.68 -14.16 -10.64
N ALA A 219 3.70 -12.93 -10.12
CA ALA A 219 2.75 -12.51 -9.09
C ALA A 219 1.29 -12.62 -9.56
N LEU A 220 1.03 -12.39 -10.85
CA LEU A 220 -0.32 -12.57 -11.42
C LEU A 220 -0.75 -14.03 -11.45
N LYS A 221 0.17 -14.95 -11.77
CA LYS A 221 -0.10 -16.40 -11.74
C LYS A 221 -0.32 -16.91 -10.32
N ASN A 222 0.43 -16.36 -9.36
CA ASN A 222 0.48 -16.79 -7.96
C ASN A 222 -0.30 -15.82 -7.04
N LEU A 223 -1.27 -15.07 -7.60
CA LEU A 223 -1.93 -13.95 -6.92
C LEU A 223 -2.53 -14.35 -5.57
N LYS A 224 -3.24 -15.48 -5.52
CA LYS A 224 -3.90 -15.95 -4.30
C LYS A 224 -2.91 -16.22 -3.18
N GLU A 225 -1.87 -17.00 -3.45
CA GLU A 225 -0.87 -17.37 -2.44
C GLU A 225 -0.05 -16.15 -1.96
N VAL A 226 0.20 -15.17 -2.84
CA VAL A 226 0.85 -13.91 -2.47
C VAL A 226 -0.05 -13.11 -1.51
N ILE A 227 -1.36 -13.03 -1.80
CA ILE A 227 -2.34 -12.36 -0.93
C ILE A 227 -2.41 -13.08 0.43
N GLU A 228 -2.41 -14.40 0.46
CA GLU A 228 -2.44 -15.19 1.69
C GLU A 228 -1.18 -14.98 2.56
N ALA A 229 -0.01 -14.83 1.95
CA ALA A 229 1.25 -14.66 2.66
C ALA A 229 1.48 -13.22 3.17
N ALA A 230 1.08 -12.20 2.40
CA ALA A 230 1.28 -10.79 2.73
C ALA A 230 0.24 -10.25 3.73
N ASP A 231 0.47 -9.07 4.33
CA ASP A 231 -0.52 -8.36 5.16
C ASP A 231 -1.47 -7.48 4.34
N GLY A 232 -1.22 -7.32 3.07
CA GLY A 232 -2.03 -6.58 2.11
C GLY A 232 -1.30 -6.52 0.77
N ILE A 233 -1.93 -5.94 -0.23
CA ILE A 233 -1.33 -5.80 -1.55
C ILE A 233 -1.45 -4.39 -2.12
N ILE A 234 -0.53 -4.06 -3.02
CA ILE A 234 -0.58 -2.87 -3.86
C ILE A 234 -0.72 -3.32 -5.32
N ILE A 235 -1.76 -2.84 -6.00
CA ILE A 235 -1.94 -3.02 -7.43
C ILE A 235 -1.34 -1.84 -8.18
N ASN A 236 -0.33 -2.12 -9.02
CA ASN A 236 0.22 -1.13 -9.95
C ASN A 236 -0.47 -1.26 -11.31
N TRP A 237 -1.53 -0.46 -11.54
CA TRP A 237 -2.33 -0.55 -12.75
C TRP A 237 -1.52 -0.37 -14.04
N LYS A 238 -0.59 0.59 -14.09
CA LYS A 238 0.26 0.82 -15.26
C LYS A 238 1.12 -0.41 -15.58
N LYS A 239 1.69 -1.05 -14.56
CA LYS A 239 2.47 -2.29 -14.75
C LYS A 239 1.58 -3.45 -15.21
N LEU A 240 0.34 -3.56 -14.70
CA LEU A 240 -0.61 -4.58 -15.17
C LEU A 240 -0.92 -4.45 -16.67
N LEU A 241 -1.10 -3.23 -17.16
CA LEU A 241 -1.36 -2.98 -18.58
C LEU A 241 -0.15 -3.31 -19.49
N ILE A 242 1.07 -3.28 -18.95
CA ILE A 242 2.27 -3.74 -19.67
C ILE A 242 2.31 -5.29 -19.71
N LEU A 243 1.90 -5.94 -18.63
CA LEU A 243 1.97 -7.39 -18.47
C LEU A 243 0.82 -8.13 -19.18
N THR A 244 -0.33 -7.45 -19.39
CA THR A 244 -1.53 -8.07 -19.96
C THR A 244 -2.45 -7.03 -20.60
N ASP A 245 -3.48 -7.50 -21.33
CA ASP A 245 -4.50 -6.61 -21.88
C ASP A 245 -5.42 -6.04 -20.77
N GLU A 246 -6.12 -4.94 -21.07
CA GLU A 246 -6.96 -4.22 -20.13
C GLU A 246 -8.09 -5.10 -19.52
N LYS A 247 -8.68 -5.99 -20.33
CA LYS A 247 -9.75 -6.88 -19.86
C LYS A 247 -9.23 -7.86 -18.82
N LYS A 248 -8.06 -8.45 -19.05
CA LYS A 248 -7.42 -9.36 -18.08
C LYS A 248 -6.94 -8.59 -16.84
N ALA A 249 -6.35 -7.39 -17.02
CA ALA A 249 -5.95 -6.53 -15.91
C ALA A 249 -7.15 -6.19 -15.00
N THR A 250 -8.30 -5.84 -15.57
CA THR A 250 -9.54 -5.60 -14.82
C THR A 250 -9.96 -6.84 -14.04
N LYS A 251 -9.95 -8.01 -14.68
CA LYS A 251 -10.28 -9.26 -14.00
C LYS A 251 -9.35 -9.60 -12.85
N VAL A 252 -8.04 -9.38 -13.02
CA VAL A 252 -7.06 -9.55 -11.94
C VAL A 252 -7.38 -8.65 -10.74
N VAL A 253 -7.75 -7.39 -10.98
CA VAL A 253 -8.13 -6.46 -9.90
C VAL A 253 -9.38 -6.93 -9.17
N GLU A 254 -10.41 -7.38 -9.89
CA GLU A 254 -11.64 -7.94 -9.30
C GLU A 254 -11.36 -9.17 -8.44
N ASP A 255 -10.54 -10.10 -8.95
CA ASP A 255 -10.16 -11.31 -8.22
C ASP A 255 -9.30 -10.97 -6.99
N ALA A 256 -8.38 -10.01 -7.11
CA ALA A 256 -7.59 -9.51 -5.98
C ALA A 256 -8.46 -8.89 -4.89
N ILE A 257 -9.44 -8.05 -5.25
CA ILE A 257 -10.42 -7.48 -4.31
C ILE A 257 -11.16 -8.61 -3.59
N LYS A 258 -11.69 -9.57 -4.35
CA LYS A 258 -12.42 -10.71 -3.78
C LYS A 258 -11.55 -11.49 -2.78
N TRP A 259 -10.33 -11.88 -3.15
CA TRP A 259 -9.44 -12.65 -2.28
C TRP A 259 -9.00 -11.87 -1.05
N CYS A 260 -8.60 -10.60 -1.19
CA CYS A 260 -8.24 -9.75 -0.06
C CYS A 260 -9.38 -9.63 0.94
N HIS A 261 -10.61 -9.37 0.47
CA HIS A 261 -11.76 -9.23 1.35
C HIS A 261 -12.18 -10.56 1.99
N THR A 262 -12.02 -11.68 1.29
CA THR A 262 -12.30 -13.00 1.88
C THR A 262 -11.49 -13.25 3.15
N ILE A 263 -10.26 -12.74 3.22
CA ILE A 263 -9.36 -12.97 4.37
C ILE A 263 -9.09 -11.72 5.22
N GLY A 264 -9.80 -10.61 4.96
CA GLY A 264 -9.70 -9.38 5.75
C GLY A 264 -8.39 -8.60 5.55
N LYS A 265 -7.83 -8.59 4.33
CA LYS A 265 -6.60 -7.85 4.01
C LYS A 265 -6.88 -6.65 3.11
N PRO A 266 -6.14 -5.53 3.26
CA PRO A 266 -6.36 -4.34 2.45
C PRO A 266 -5.80 -4.52 1.04
N ILE A 267 -6.50 -3.90 0.09
CA ILE A 267 -6.04 -3.73 -1.28
C ILE A 267 -5.85 -2.24 -1.57
N ILE A 268 -4.63 -1.89 -1.95
CA ILE A 268 -4.20 -0.52 -2.26
C ILE A 268 -4.01 -0.42 -3.78
N ARG A 269 -4.48 0.65 -4.39
CA ARG A 269 -4.29 0.89 -5.82
C ARG A 269 -3.49 2.16 -6.06
N ASN A 270 -2.45 2.06 -6.89
CA ASN A 270 -1.80 3.25 -7.44
C ASN A 270 -2.81 4.05 -8.24
N THR A 271 -2.85 5.35 -8.05
CA THR A 271 -3.71 6.24 -8.82
C THR A 271 -2.94 7.48 -9.24
N ASP A 272 -3.26 7.96 -10.43
CA ASP A 272 -2.82 9.25 -10.91
C ASP A 272 -3.96 10.24 -10.74
N LEU A 273 -3.64 11.43 -10.29
CA LEU A 273 -4.57 12.55 -10.24
C LEU A 273 -3.78 13.82 -10.53
N ASP A 274 -4.21 14.55 -11.54
CA ASP A 274 -3.60 15.81 -11.95
C ASP A 274 -4.68 16.86 -12.13
N VAL A 275 -4.79 17.78 -11.17
CA VAL A 275 -5.79 18.84 -11.16
C VAL A 275 -5.42 20.02 -12.06
N SER A 276 -4.18 20.12 -12.54
CA SER A 276 -3.75 21.17 -13.48
C SER A 276 -4.55 21.15 -14.79
N SER A 277 -5.02 19.96 -15.19
CA SER A 277 -5.91 19.75 -16.33
C SER A 277 -7.31 19.35 -15.88
N LYS A 278 -8.29 20.26 -15.96
CA LYS A 278 -9.71 20.01 -15.58
C LYS A 278 -10.31 18.78 -16.27
N LYS A 279 -10.02 18.58 -17.56
CA LYS A 279 -10.53 17.44 -18.34
C LYS A 279 -9.94 16.13 -17.84
N LEU A 280 -8.62 16.10 -17.61
CA LEU A 280 -7.92 14.92 -17.11
C LEU A 280 -8.36 14.58 -15.68
N ALA A 281 -8.40 15.58 -14.79
CA ALA A 281 -8.86 15.42 -13.41
C ALA A 281 -10.28 14.83 -13.32
N LYS A 282 -11.21 15.26 -14.20
CA LYS A 282 -12.56 14.72 -14.24
C LYS A 282 -12.57 13.24 -14.62
N ALA A 283 -11.85 12.86 -15.68
CA ALA A 283 -11.76 11.46 -16.12
C ALA A 283 -11.10 10.56 -15.04
N GLN A 284 -10.04 11.04 -14.43
CA GLN A 284 -9.34 10.33 -13.34
C GLN A 284 -10.25 10.17 -12.10
N ALA A 285 -11.03 11.22 -11.76
CA ALA A 285 -12.00 11.15 -10.66
C ALA A 285 -13.08 10.09 -10.91
N GLU A 286 -13.60 9.96 -12.14
CA GLU A 286 -14.57 8.91 -12.49
C GLU A 286 -13.99 7.52 -12.31
N VAL A 287 -12.73 7.29 -12.73
CA VAL A 287 -12.03 6.02 -12.50
C VAL A 287 -11.86 5.75 -11.00
N ILE A 288 -11.48 6.75 -10.20
CA ILE A 288 -11.33 6.59 -8.75
C ILE A 288 -12.67 6.20 -8.13
N ARG A 289 -13.79 6.88 -8.47
CA ARG A 289 -15.13 6.55 -7.98
C ARG A 289 -15.53 5.11 -8.31
N GLU A 290 -15.33 4.70 -9.55
CA GLU A 290 -15.60 3.31 -9.96
C GLU A 290 -14.81 2.32 -9.09
N LYS A 291 -13.53 2.57 -8.83
CA LYS A 291 -12.70 1.65 -8.03
C LYS A 291 -13.05 1.67 -6.54
N ILE A 292 -13.53 2.80 -6.01
CA ILE A 292 -14.14 2.88 -4.68
C ILE A 292 -15.36 1.95 -4.61
N SER A 293 -16.24 2.02 -5.60
CA SER A 293 -17.46 1.19 -5.67
C SER A 293 -17.13 -0.30 -5.78
N LEU A 294 -16.08 -0.67 -6.53
CA LEU A 294 -15.58 -2.05 -6.62
C LEU A 294 -14.98 -2.55 -5.30
N GLY A 295 -14.50 -1.66 -4.43
CA GLY A 295 -14.01 -2.01 -3.11
C GLY A 295 -12.53 -1.88 -2.86
N ILE A 296 -11.82 -1.05 -3.60
CA ILE A 296 -10.46 -0.67 -3.23
C ILE A 296 -10.47 0.00 -1.84
N ASP A 297 -9.57 -0.42 -0.96
CA ASP A 297 -9.48 0.05 0.42
C ASP A 297 -8.68 1.34 0.55
N ALA A 298 -7.63 1.49 -0.26
CA ALA A 298 -6.78 2.67 -0.24
C ALA A 298 -6.29 3.07 -1.64
N PHE A 299 -6.10 4.38 -1.84
CA PHE A 299 -5.51 4.93 -3.07
C PHE A 299 -4.15 5.53 -2.77
N MET A 300 -3.14 5.12 -3.56
CA MET A 300 -1.77 5.59 -3.40
C MET A 300 -1.40 6.57 -4.51
N LEU A 301 -1.15 7.81 -4.12
CA LEU A 301 -0.57 8.84 -5.00
C LEU A 301 0.92 8.59 -5.18
N THR A 302 1.33 8.40 -6.44
CA THR A 302 2.70 8.08 -6.81
C THR A 302 3.50 9.32 -7.21
N LYS A 303 4.71 9.09 -7.75
CA LYS A 303 5.62 10.14 -8.21
C LYS A 303 4.95 11.12 -9.19
N ASP A 304 4.17 10.62 -10.14
CA ASP A 304 3.58 11.45 -11.19
C ASP A 304 2.66 12.54 -10.59
N THR A 305 1.96 12.20 -9.52
CA THR A 305 1.15 13.16 -8.76
C THR A 305 2.00 14.04 -7.84
N ALA A 306 3.07 13.49 -7.28
CA ALA A 306 3.92 14.19 -6.32
C ALA A 306 4.85 15.23 -6.98
N VAL A 307 5.17 15.08 -8.26
CA VAL A 307 5.95 16.05 -9.07
C VAL A 307 5.05 16.95 -9.93
N ALA A 308 3.72 16.77 -9.86
CA ALA A 308 2.78 17.67 -10.51
C ALA A 308 2.93 19.11 -10.02
N GLU A 309 2.45 20.06 -10.79
CA GLU A 309 2.53 21.49 -10.43
C GLU A 309 1.78 21.80 -9.13
N GLU A 310 0.72 21.05 -8.83
CA GLU A 310 -0.18 21.28 -7.68
C GLU A 310 -0.37 20.01 -6.81
N PRO A 311 0.66 19.52 -6.12
CA PRO A 311 0.58 18.25 -5.38
C PRO A 311 -0.34 18.31 -4.16
N ILE A 312 -0.51 19.48 -3.53
CA ILE A 312 -1.41 19.70 -2.40
C ILE A 312 -2.86 19.58 -2.86
N GLU A 313 -3.21 20.24 -3.95
CA GLU A 313 -4.53 20.24 -4.56
C GLU A 313 -4.91 18.83 -5.03
N ASN A 314 -3.96 18.07 -5.54
CA ASN A 314 -4.16 16.66 -5.88
C ASN A 314 -4.55 15.82 -4.66
N ILE A 315 -3.91 16.01 -3.50
CA ILE A 315 -4.26 15.34 -2.25
C ILE A 315 -5.67 15.76 -1.78
N TYR A 316 -5.97 17.06 -1.79
CA TYR A 316 -7.29 17.55 -1.44
C TYR A 316 -8.38 17.01 -2.37
N LYS A 317 -8.12 16.97 -3.68
CA LYS A 317 -9.08 16.46 -4.66
C LYS A 317 -9.32 14.95 -4.49
N LEU A 318 -8.27 14.17 -4.25
CA LEU A 318 -8.43 12.74 -3.94
C LEU A 318 -9.29 12.55 -2.69
N TYR A 319 -8.99 13.29 -1.63
CA TYR A 319 -9.73 13.22 -0.37
C TYR A 319 -11.20 13.65 -0.56
N GLU A 320 -11.48 14.68 -1.38
CA GLU A 320 -12.82 15.12 -1.73
C GLU A 320 -13.59 14.03 -2.48
N ILE A 321 -13.00 13.44 -3.52
CA ILE A 321 -13.60 12.33 -4.30
C ILE A 321 -13.95 11.16 -3.38
N ILE A 322 -13.02 10.75 -2.53
CA ILE A 322 -13.22 9.67 -1.57
C ILE A 322 -14.37 9.97 -0.61
N ASN A 323 -14.54 11.24 -0.18
CA ASN A 323 -15.60 11.64 0.75
C ASN A 323 -16.95 11.88 0.09
N GLU A 324 -16.98 12.23 -1.20
CA GLU A 324 -18.22 12.41 -1.96
C GLU A 324 -18.88 11.06 -2.29
N GLU A 325 -18.08 10.04 -2.56
CA GLU A 325 -18.56 8.69 -2.80
C GLU A 325 -19.01 8.05 -1.48
N GLY A 326 -20.20 8.33 -1.06
CA GLY A 326 -20.84 7.60 0.03
C GLY A 326 -20.94 6.10 -0.27
N ILE A 327 -21.37 5.32 0.72
CA ILE A 327 -21.36 3.85 0.82
C ILE A 327 -22.13 3.09 -0.28
N SER A 328 -22.28 3.54 -1.46
CA SER A 328 -22.94 2.73 -2.47
C SER A 328 -22.04 1.60 -2.97
N THR A 329 -21.82 0.57 -2.13
CA THR A 329 -21.25 -0.69 -2.61
C THR A 329 -22.39 -1.59 -3.07
N THR A 330 -22.39 -1.91 -4.35
CA THR A 330 -23.35 -2.86 -4.98
C THR A 330 -23.07 -4.33 -4.64
N THR A 331 -22.05 -4.61 -3.82
CA THR A 331 -21.66 -5.97 -3.44
C THR A 331 -22.50 -6.51 -2.29
N ASN A 332 -23.48 -7.36 -2.62
CA ASN A 332 -24.16 -8.19 -1.64
C ASN A 332 -23.28 -9.40 -1.32
N TYR A 333 -22.66 -9.40 -0.14
CA TYR A 333 -22.00 -10.59 0.37
C TYR A 333 -23.02 -11.62 0.81
N SER A 334 -22.83 -12.88 0.40
CA SER A 334 -23.57 -14.03 0.93
C SER A 334 -22.61 -14.95 1.66
N LEU A 335 -23.11 -15.76 2.59
CA LEU A 335 -22.31 -16.79 3.28
C LEU A 335 -21.59 -17.74 2.32
N LYS A 336 -22.16 -17.97 1.12
CA LYS A 336 -21.51 -18.78 0.07
C LYS A 336 -20.24 -18.15 -0.48
N ASN A 337 -20.06 -16.83 -0.31
CA ASN A 337 -18.90 -16.09 -0.74
C ASN A 337 -17.87 -15.89 0.38
N VAL A 338 -18.23 -16.20 1.63
CA VAL A 338 -17.33 -16.23 2.77
C VAL A 338 -16.67 -17.59 2.75
N ASN A 339 -15.38 -17.64 2.41
CA ASN A 339 -14.59 -18.87 2.56
C ASN A 339 -14.43 -19.10 4.06
N ILE A 340 -15.26 -19.96 4.60
CA ILE A 340 -15.19 -20.34 6.00
C ILE A 340 -13.99 -21.26 6.12
N HIS A 341 -12.86 -20.71 6.57
CA HIS A 341 -11.72 -21.53 6.97
C HIS A 341 -12.06 -22.25 8.27
N ASP A 342 -11.83 -23.53 8.35
CA ASP A 342 -12.16 -24.36 9.54
C ASP A 342 -11.59 -23.80 10.86
N THR A 343 -10.52 -23.00 10.79
CA THR A 343 -9.86 -22.39 11.96
C THR A 343 -10.55 -21.14 12.49
N ASP A 344 -11.37 -20.43 11.68
CA ASP A 344 -11.95 -19.12 12.04
C ASP A 344 -13.46 -19.02 11.83
N ILE A 345 -14.15 -20.16 11.73
CA ILE A 345 -15.57 -20.23 11.39
C ILE A 345 -16.45 -19.34 12.29
N ILE A 346 -16.14 -19.28 13.59
CA ILE A 346 -16.91 -18.49 14.56
C ILE A 346 -16.73 -17.00 14.27
N SER A 347 -15.49 -16.54 14.08
CA SER A 347 -15.17 -15.15 13.75
C SER A 347 -15.84 -14.73 12.44
N ASP A 348 -15.84 -15.58 11.43
CA ASP A 348 -16.47 -15.33 10.14
C ASP A 348 -17.99 -15.22 10.26
N TYR A 349 -18.61 -16.08 11.05
CA TYR A 349 -20.04 -16.05 11.31
C TYR A 349 -20.47 -14.79 12.07
N ILE A 350 -19.74 -14.42 13.11
CA ILE A 350 -20.05 -13.23 13.93
C ILE A 350 -19.88 -11.95 13.10
N THR A 351 -18.78 -11.82 12.37
CA THR A 351 -18.55 -10.63 11.52
C THR A 351 -19.55 -10.53 10.37
N TYR A 352 -19.90 -11.66 9.76
CA TYR A 352 -20.94 -11.70 8.73
C TYR A 352 -22.33 -11.32 9.29
N ASN A 353 -22.70 -11.80 10.47
CA ASN A 353 -23.95 -11.40 11.11
C ASN A 353 -23.94 -9.93 11.53
N ALA A 354 -22.81 -9.39 11.97
CA ALA A 354 -22.66 -7.97 12.24
C ALA A 354 -22.89 -7.14 10.95
N TYR A 355 -22.31 -7.56 9.83
CA TYR A 355 -22.57 -6.96 8.53
C TYR A 355 -24.05 -7.05 8.14
N ARG A 356 -24.69 -8.23 8.22
CA ARG A 356 -26.14 -8.39 7.97
C ARG A 356 -26.98 -7.47 8.85
N THR A 357 -26.68 -7.42 10.14
CA THR A 357 -27.37 -6.54 11.09
C THR A 357 -27.28 -5.08 10.62
N SER A 358 -26.12 -4.64 10.12
CA SER A 358 -25.95 -3.27 9.62
C SER A 358 -26.77 -2.97 8.34
N LYS A 359 -27.13 -4.01 7.58
CA LYS A 359 -27.97 -3.88 6.37
C LYS A 359 -29.48 -3.96 6.67
N GLU A 360 -29.85 -4.79 7.63
CA GLU A 360 -31.25 -5.09 7.94
C GLU A 360 -31.81 -4.17 9.05
N ILE A 361 -30.97 -3.71 9.96
CA ILE A 361 -31.35 -2.84 11.07
C ILE A 361 -30.62 -1.49 10.94
N PRO A 362 -31.33 -0.35 11.00
CA PRO A 362 -30.69 0.95 10.96
C PRO A 362 -29.87 1.19 12.23
N ILE A 363 -28.58 0.84 12.17
CA ILE A 363 -27.59 1.16 13.19
C ILE A 363 -26.77 2.38 12.78
N LYS A 364 -26.12 3.06 13.73
CA LYS A 364 -25.30 4.26 13.46
C LYS A 364 -23.83 3.92 13.30
N ALA A 365 -23.34 2.92 14.02
CA ALA A 365 -21.94 2.53 13.99
C ALA A 365 -21.75 1.09 14.47
N ILE A 366 -20.62 0.50 14.13
CA ILE A 366 -20.09 -0.73 14.72
C ILE A 366 -18.92 -0.35 15.62
N ILE A 367 -18.99 -0.64 16.89
CA ILE A 367 -17.88 -0.51 17.84
C ILE A 367 -17.13 -1.83 17.89
N CYS A 368 -15.80 -1.77 17.84
CA CYS A 368 -14.98 -2.95 17.72
C CYS A 368 -13.69 -2.79 18.56
N PRO A 369 -13.66 -3.27 19.80
CA PRO A 369 -12.41 -3.48 20.51
C PRO A 369 -11.56 -4.53 19.78
N THR A 370 -10.30 -4.25 19.58
CA THR A 370 -9.39 -5.15 18.84
C THR A 370 -7.96 -5.00 19.32
N GLU A 371 -7.26 -6.08 19.54
CA GLU A 371 -5.86 -6.06 19.97
C GLU A 371 -4.91 -6.03 18.77
N SER A 372 -5.17 -6.86 17.76
CA SER A 372 -4.33 -7.01 16.56
C SER A 372 -4.83 -6.22 15.33
N GLY A 373 -6.03 -5.62 15.42
CA GLY A 373 -6.75 -5.04 14.28
C GLY A 373 -7.60 -6.05 13.50
N TYR A 374 -7.55 -7.35 13.84
CA TYR A 374 -8.20 -8.43 13.10
C TYR A 374 -9.71 -8.23 12.97
N THR A 375 -10.43 -7.96 14.08
CA THR A 375 -11.89 -7.76 14.06
C THR A 375 -12.28 -6.60 13.14
N ALA A 376 -11.59 -5.47 13.26
CA ALA A 376 -11.85 -4.29 12.43
C ALA A 376 -11.56 -4.56 10.94
N ALA A 377 -10.51 -5.31 10.64
CA ALA A 377 -10.14 -5.68 9.27
C ALA A 377 -11.19 -6.62 8.64
N ARG A 378 -11.67 -7.62 9.38
CA ARG A 378 -12.74 -8.52 8.92
C ARG A 378 -14.05 -7.78 8.66
N LEU A 379 -14.43 -6.88 9.56
CA LEU A 379 -15.61 -6.02 9.38
C LEU A 379 -15.46 -5.07 8.18
N SER A 380 -14.29 -4.43 8.03
CA SER A 380 -13.98 -3.55 6.91
C SER A 380 -14.12 -4.24 5.55
N ALA A 381 -13.64 -5.48 5.46
CA ALA A 381 -13.70 -6.30 4.25
C ALA A 381 -15.14 -6.59 3.77
N LEU A 382 -16.09 -6.66 4.71
CA LEU A 382 -17.51 -6.86 4.41
C LEU A 382 -18.23 -5.56 3.98
N LYS A 383 -17.60 -4.40 4.15
CA LYS A 383 -18.11 -3.07 3.75
C LYS A 383 -19.50 -2.77 4.31
N PRO A 384 -19.66 -2.71 5.64
CA PRO A 384 -20.92 -2.29 6.23
C PRO A 384 -21.26 -0.86 5.83
N ASP A 385 -22.56 -0.50 5.79
CA ASP A 385 -23.00 0.85 5.43
C ASP A 385 -22.87 1.87 6.59
N VAL A 386 -22.13 1.48 7.62
CA VAL A 386 -21.93 2.28 8.83
C VAL A 386 -20.45 2.29 9.22
N PRO A 387 -19.96 3.33 9.91
CA PRO A 387 -18.58 3.40 10.34
C PRO A 387 -18.22 2.28 11.31
N ILE A 388 -16.98 1.81 11.21
CA ILE A 388 -16.35 0.91 12.16
C ILE A 388 -15.48 1.78 13.09
N ILE A 389 -15.77 1.78 14.37
CA ILE A 389 -15.03 2.50 15.40
C ILE A 389 -14.20 1.48 16.17
N ALA A 390 -12.93 1.39 15.84
CA ALA A 390 -12.01 0.44 16.44
C ALA A 390 -11.29 1.04 17.65
N PHE A 391 -11.21 0.29 18.73
CA PHE A 391 -10.44 0.64 19.93
C PHE A 391 -9.30 -0.35 20.11
N THR A 392 -8.07 0.13 20.27
CA THR A 392 -6.91 -0.72 20.48
C THR A 392 -5.87 -0.06 21.39
N LYS A 393 -5.16 -0.89 22.16
CA LYS A 393 -3.98 -0.51 22.94
C LYS A 393 -2.69 -0.62 22.11
N ASN A 394 -2.73 -1.43 21.08
CA ASN A 394 -1.57 -1.86 20.32
C ASN A 394 -1.24 -0.90 19.18
N ASP A 395 -0.02 -0.36 19.20
CA ASP A 395 0.48 0.59 18.20
C ASP A 395 0.55 -0.01 16.79
N THR A 396 0.92 -1.27 16.66
CA THR A 396 0.97 -1.96 15.37
C THR A 396 -0.43 -2.15 14.79
N ALA A 397 -1.42 -2.43 15.64
CA ALA A 397 -2.80 -2.62 15.22
C ALA A 397 -3.39 -1.35 14.62
N TYR A 398 -3.35 -0.21 15.34
CA TYR A 398 -3.96 1.01 14.80
C TYR A 398 -3.28 1.52 13.54
N ARG A 399 -1.96 1.33 13.44
CA ARG A 399 -1.22 1.72 12.22
C ARG A 399 -1.59 0.86 11.03
N TYR A 400 -1.86 -0.43 11.24
CA TYR A 400 -2.39 -1.31 10.19
C TYR A 400 -3.81 -0.89 9.75
N LEU A 401 -4.64 -0.41 10.68
CA LEU A 401 -5.99 0.08 10.38
C LEU A 401 -6.02 1.34 9.50
N ASN A 402 -4.90 2.05 9.35
CA ASN A 402 -4.76 3.14 8.39
C ASN A 402 -4.78 2.69 6.92
N PHE A 403 -4.77 1.39 6.65
CA PHE A 403 -5.01 0.83 5.32
C PHE A 403 -6.46 0.35 5.12
N MET A 404 -7.27 0.28 6.20
CA MET A 404 -8.60 -0.34 6.19
C MET A 404 -9.69 0.67 5.91
N ARG A 405 -10.46 0.44 4.85
CA ARG A 405 -11.62 1.25 4.48
C ARG A 405 -12.67 1.28 5.59
N GLY A 406 -13.28 2.44 5.82
CA GLY A 406 -14.41 2.60 6.75
C GLY A 406 -14.06 2.47 8.23
N VAL A 407 -12.79 2.25 8.56
CA VAL A 407 -12.32 2.13 9.94
C VAL A 407 -11.80 3.45 10.45
N LYS A 408 -12.33 3.90 11.59
CA LYS A 408 -11.75 4.94 12.42
C LYS A 408 -11.31 4.32 13.74
N TRP A 409 -10.04 4.45 14.06
CA TRP A 409 -9.48 3.84 15.26
C TRP A 409 -9.18 4.90 16.33
N TYR A 410 -9.16 4.43 17.57
CA TYR A 410 -8.81 5.20 18.75
C TYR A 410 -7.87 4.38 19.63
N LYS A 411 -6.74 5.00 20.00
CA LYS A 411 -5.82 4.38 20.95
C LYS A 411 -6.36 4.58 22.36
N ILE A 412 -6.42 3.50 23.13
CA ILE A 412 -6.86 3.51 24.53
C ILE A 412 -5.69 3.12 25.44
N ALA A 413 -5.75 3.57 26.71
CA ALA A 413 -4.75 3.21 27.71
C ALA A 413 -4.89 1.75 28.16
N ASP A 414 -3.82 1.16 28.68
CA ASP A 414 -3.79 -0.23 29.14
C ASP A 414 -4.76 -0.54 30.26
N THR A 415 -5.08 0.47 31.07
CA THR A 415 -6.03 0.37 32.20
C THR A 415 -7.50 0.41 31.79
N PHE A 416 -7.80 0.51 30.50
CA PHE A 416 -9.17 0.61 30.02
C PHE A 416 -9.92 -0.71 30.11
N GLU A 417 -11.10 -0.68 30.77
CA GLU A 417 -12.05 -1.78 30.83
C GLU A 417 -13.09 -1.72 29.70
N TYR A 418 -13.73 -2.84 29.39
CA TYR A 418 -14.74 -2.94 28.34
C TYR A 418 -15.95 -2.00 28.55
N THR A 419 -16.38 -1.79 29.81
CA THR A 419 -17.43 -0.84 30.13
C THR A 419 -17.10 0.59 29.71
N ASN A 420 -15.84 0.98 29.85
CA ASN A 420 -15.36 2.30 29.42
C ASN A 420 -15.39 2.46 27.89
N ILE A 421 -15.16 1.38 27.13
CA ILE A 421 -15.24 1.39 25.67
C ILE A 421 -16.65 1.72 25.19
N LYS A 422 -17.70 1.21 25.84
CA LYS A 422 -19.09 1.55 25.54
C LYS A 422 -19.34 3.05 25.71
N GLN A 423 -18.97 3.62 26.84
CA GLN A 423 -19.17 5.05 27.13
C GLN A 423 -18.40 5.96 26.18
N ILE A 424 -17.12 5.66 25.93
CA ILE A 424 -16.30 6.44 24.99
C ILE A 424 -16.82 6.30 23.57
N GLY A 425 -17.22 5.08 23.17
CA GLY A 425 -17.88 4.85 21.89
C GLY A 425 -19.10 5.73 21.70
N LYS A 426 -19.92 5.86 22.75
CA LYS A 426 -21.09 6.75 22.77
C LYS A 426 -20.72 8.22 22.53
N GLU A 427 -19.70 8.73 23.24
CA GLU A 427 -19.26 10.12 23.06
C GLU A 427 -18.63 10.36 21.66
N ILE A 428 -17.82 9.42 21.20
CA ILE A 428 -17.25 9.50 19.84
C ILE A 428 -18.36 9.54 18.79
N ILE A 429 -19.39 8.69 18.91
CA ILE A 429 -20.53 8.68 18.00
C ILE A 429 -21.26 10.01 18.03
N ARG A 430 -21.49 10.62 19.22
CA ARG A 430 -22.07 11.97 19.32
C ARG A 430 -21.27 13.01 18.56
N ILE A 431 -19.95 13.02 18.71
CA ILE A 431 -19.05 13.94 18.03
C ILE A 431 -19.10 13.71 16.52
N LEU A 432 -18.99 12.45 16.11
CA LEU A 432 -18.96 12.07 14.70
C LEU A 432 -20.24 12.42 13.97
N PHE A 433 -21.39 12.24 14.58
CA PHE A 433 -22.69 12.62 14.01
C PHE A 433 -23.10 14.05 14.35
N LYS A 434 -22.18 14.86 14.95
CA LYS A 434 -22.42 16.27 15.33
C LYS A 434 -23.72 16.46 16.14
N GLY A 435 -23.99 15.55 17.05
CA GLY A 435 -25.19 15.55 17.88
C GLY A 435 -26.47 15.10 17.15
N ASN A 436 -26.41 14.79 15.85
CA ASN A 436 -27.56 14.25 15.12
C ASN A 436 -27.74 12.75 15.37
N ILE A 437 -27.99 12.42 16.61
CA ILE A 437 -28.23 11.06 17.09
C ILE A 437 -29.39 11.05 18.08
N SER A 438 -30.32 10.11 17.89
CA SER A 438 -31.47 9.89 18.78
C SER A 438 -31.12 8.89 19.89
N LEU A 439 -31.81 8.99 21.01
CA LEU A 439 -31.72 8.01 22.11
C LEU A 439 -32.14 6.60 21.69
N ASP A 440 -32.98 6.47 20.67
CA ASP A 440 -33.45 5.19 20.13
C ASP A 440 -32.58 4.68 18.96
N ASP A 441 -31.59 5.45 18.50
CA ASP A 441 -30.61 4.98 17.51
C ASP A 441 -29.85 3.78 18.07
N LYS A 442 -29.47 2.86 17.18
CA LYS A 442 -28.84 1.60 17.56
C LYS A 442 -27.37 1.60 17.25
N ILE A 443 -26.61 0.90 18.05
CA ILE A 443 -25.17 0.69 17.94
C ILE A 443 -24.89 -0.79 18.10
N LEU A 444 -24.03 -1.31 17.24
CA LEU A 444 -23.58 -2.68 17.29
C LEU A 444 -22.18 -2.74 17.89
N ILE A 445 -21.94 -3.64 18.83
CA ILE A 445 -20.62 -3.90 19.40
C ILE A 445 -20.21 -5.31 18.98
N VAL A 446 -19.01 -5.45 18.41
CA VAL A 446 -18.44 -6.74 17.98
C VAL A 446 -17.11 -6.93 18.70
N HIS A 447 -16.97 -8.03 19.43
CA HIS A 447 -15.84 -8.25 20.33
C HIS A 447 -15.43 -9.72 20.44
N SER A 448 -14.23 -9.97 20.95
CA SER A 448 -13.84 -11.27 21.51
C SER A 448 -14.30 -11.37 22.95
N SER A 449 -14.57 -12.59 23.44
CA SER A 449 -14.93 -12.84 24.85
C SER A 449 -13.80 -12.38 25.77
N LEU A 450 -14.17 -11.58 26.77
CA LEU A 450 -13.23 -11.02 27.75
C LEU A 450 -12.78 -12.05 28.80
N GLU A 451 -13.51 -13.17 28.92
CA GLU A 451 -13.25 -14.19 29.96
C GLU A 451 -12.21 -15.24 29.54
N GLN A 452 -11.94 -15.35 28.25
CA GLN A 452 -10.92 -16.26 27.75
C GLN A 452 -9.91 -15.44 26.94
N ASN A 453 -8.67 -15.35 27.41
CA ASN A 453 -7.52 -14.75 26.72
C ASN A 453 -7.16 -15.51 25.41
N ILE A 454 -8.15 -15.83 24.59
CA ILE A 454 -7.93 -16.41 23.27
C ILE A 454 -7.79 -15.24 22.31
N SER A 455 -6.55 -14.80 22.11
CA SER A 455 -6.19 -13.78 21.11
C SER A 455 -6.63 -14.24 19.72
N GLY A 456 -7.36 -13.37 19.01
CA GLY A 456 -7.69 -13.57 17.61
C GLY A 456 -9.05 -14.19 17.30
N MET A 457 -9.88 -14.56 18.27
CA MET A 457 -11.21 -15.13 18.02
C MET A 457 -12.32 -14.10 18.30
N ILE A 458 -13.15 -13.80 17.32
CA ILE A 458 -14.36 -12.97 17.47
C ILE A 458 -15.50 -13.91 17.82
N ASN A 459 -16.11 -13.74 19.00
CA ASN A 459 -17.15 -14.65 19.49
C ASN A 459 -18.39 -13.95 20.06
N GLY A 460 -18.45 -12.62 20.05
CA GLY A 460 -19.56 -11.84 20.59
C GLY A 460 -20.03 -10.71 19.69
N MET A 461 -21.35 -10.52 19.69
CA MET A 461 -22.01 -9.39 19.04
C MET A 461 -23.18 -8.93 19.90
N GLU A 462 -23.25 -7.64 20.23
CA GLU A 462 -24.26 -7.05 21.07
C GLU A 462 -24.91 -5.83 20.39
N LEU A 463 -26.23 -5.75 20.39
CA LEU A 463 -26.98 -4.64 19.82
C LEU A 463 -27.62 -3.82 20.96
N TYR A 464 -27.30 -2.52 20.99
CA TYR A 464 -27.78 -1.59 22.00
C TYR A 464 -28.56 -0.43 21.37
N LYS A 465 -29.55 0.09 22.11
CA LYS A 465 -30.01 1.47 21.87
C LYS A 465 -29.01 2.44 22.49
N PHE A 466 -28.89 3.62 21.89
CA PHE A 466 -27.95 4.64 22.33
C PHE A 466 -28.18 5.10 23.79
N LYS A 467 -29.42 5.03 24.27
CA LYS A 467 -29.77 5.34 25.69
C LYS A 467 -29.30 4.28 26.67
N ASP A 468 -29.11 3.03 26.22
CA ASP A 468 -28.84 1.86 27.09
C ASP A 468 -27.33 1.59 27.24
N ILE A 469 -26.48 2.42 26.64
CA ILE A 469 -25.00 2.36 26.74
C ILE A 469 -24.48 3.27 27.85
#